data_b7bcdd111e146cfa2e1c0e451c2d5b22
#
_entry.id   b7bcdd111e146cfa2e1c0e451c2d5b22
#
_cell.length_a   1.000
_cell.length_b   1.000
_cell.length_c   1.000
_cell.angle_alpha   90.00
_cell.angle_beta   90.00
_cell.angle_gamma   90.00
#
_symmetry.space_group_name_H-M   'P 1'
#
loop_
_entity.id
_entity.type
_entity.pdbx_description
1 polymer ?
#
loop_
_entity_poly.entity_id
_entity_poly.type
_entity_poly.pdbx_seq_one_letter_code
_entity_poly.pdbx_strand_id
1 'polypeptide(L)'
;MNIVDVIRAARSMHSENRPFVVAIDGLSGAGKTTLVSHLNNDPSIYVLHIDDYIVERDRRYQTGQPESTEYYALQWDVSRLERELFRPLRNGMTELTLPRYVYERDVIAEEIVDISFAHTVVVEGIFLQRPEWRSYFDYVIYLDCPRKVRYERALNRDTYLGDPTARLEKYKRRYWPGEDLYLQHIDPKRGADIVL
;
A
#
# COMPACT_ATOMS: atom_id res chain seq x y z
N MET A 1 -18.52 1.97 -11.85
CA MET A 1 -17.60 0.98 -12.47
C MET A 1 -17.21 -0.01 -11.38
N ASN A 2 -17.38 -1.31 -11.64
CA ASN A 2 -17.02 -2.34 -10.66
C ASN A 2 -15.50 -2.60 -10.74
N ILE A 3 -14.80 -2.53 -9.61
CA ILE A 3 -13.33 -2.73 -9.54
C ILE A 3 -12.92 -4.13 -10.02
N VAL A 4 -13.72 -5.15 -9.73
CA VAL A 4 -13.47 -6.53 -10.18
C VAL A 4 -13.41 -6.60 -11.70
N ASP A 5 -14.36 -5.94 -12.39
CA ASP A 5 -14.42 -5.93 -13.86
C ASP A 5 -13.22 -5.19 -14.48
N VAL A 6 -12.77 -4.09 -13.83
CA VAL A 6 -11.55 -3.37 -14.26
C VAL A 6 -10.34 -4.27 -14.20
N ILE A 7 -10.11 -4.94 -13.06
CA ILE A 7 -8.98 -5.84 -12.86
C ILE A 7 -9.04 -7.03 -13.83
N ARG A 8 -10.20 -7.63 -14.02
CA ARG A 8 -10.39 -8.75 -14.97
C ARG A 8 -10.10 -8.35 -16.41
N ALA A 9 -10.58 -7.17 -16.82
CA ALA A 9 -10.31 -6.65 -18.16
C ALA A 9 -8.82 -6.39 -18.37
N ALA A 10 -8.14 -5.76 -17.41
CA ALA A 10 -6.69 -5.54 -17.47
C ALA A 10 -5.92 -6.87 -17.51
N ARG A 11 -6.31 -7.83 -16.65
CA ARG A 11 -5.69 -9.15 -16.61
C ARG A 11 -5.85 -9.94 -17.91
N SER A 12 -6.96 -9.80 -18.63
CA SER A 12 -7.20 -10.52 -19.90
C SER A 12 -6.14 -10.23 -20.97
N MET A 13 -5.40 -9.14 -20.82
CA MET A 13 -4.30 -8.76 -21.70
C MET A 13 -2.93 -9.27 -21.22
N HIS A 14 -2.89 -9.90 -20.03
CA HIS A 14 -1.68 -10.43 -19.43
C HIS A 14 -1.43 -11.87 -19.92
N SER A 15 -0.27 -12.10 -20.55
CA SER A 15 0.07 -13.39 -21.18
C SER A 15 1.15 -14.17 -20.43
N GLU A 16 1.69 -13.61 -19.34
CA GLU A 16 2.77 -14.25 -18.57
C GLU A 16 2.22 -15.36 -17.66
N ASN A 17 2.98 -16.44 -17.48
CA ASN A 17 2.61 -17.57 -16.62
C ASN A 17 2.99 -17.28 -15.15
N ARG A 18 2.43 -16.22 -14.59
CA ARG A 18 2.54 -15.79 -13.19
C ARG A 18 1.31 -15.01 -12.78
N PRO A 19 1.10 -14.78 -11.48
CA PRO A 19 0.02 -13.89 -11.04
C PRO A 19 0.14 -12.49 -11.65
N PHE A 20 -0.99 -11.92 -12.03
CA PHE A 20 -1.12 -10.53 -12.44
C PHE A 20 -1.05 -9.62 -11.21
N VAL A 21 -0.08 -8.73 -11.14
CA VAL A 21 0.18 -7.91 -9.94
C VAL A 21 -0.40 -6.51 -10.13
N VAL A 22 -1.37 -6.16 -9.29
CA VAL A 22 -2.08 -4.88 -9.33
C VAL A 22 -1.74 -4.05 -8.10
N ALA A 23 -1.38 -2.78 -8.28
CA ALA A 23 -1.33 -1.81 -7.20
C ALA A 23 -2.68 -1.08 -7.08
N ILE A 24 -3.22 -0.97 -5.87
CA ILE A 24 -4.28 -0.03 -5.53
C ILE A 24 -3.67 1.03 -4.62
N ASP A 25 -3.20 2.10 -5.23
CA ASP A 25 -2.52 3.21 -4.59
C ASP A 25 -3.47 4.39 -4.35
N GLY A 26 -3.13 5.23 -3.42
CA GLY A 26 -3.89 6.43 -3.07
C GLY A 26 -3.56 6.90 -1.67
N LEU A 27 -3.74 8.17 -1.39
CA LEU A 27 -3.36 8.77 -0.13
C LEU A 27 -4.29 8.34 1.03
N SER A 28 -3.90 8.62 2.26
CA SER A 28 -4.68 8.26 3.47
C SER A 28 -6.10 8.81 3.37
N GLY A 29 -7.10 7.99 3.72
CA GLY A 29 -8.51 8.37 3.64
C GLY A 29 -9.12 8.35 2.23
N ALA A 30 -8.41 7.93 1.19
CA ALA A 30 -8.94 7.85 -0.18
C ALA A 30 -10.04 6.79 -0.36
N GLY A 31 -10.11 5.78 0.52
CA GLY A 31 -11.12 4.72 0.44
C GLY A 31 -10.61 3.39 -0.11
N LYS A 32 -9.29 3.22 -0.21
CA LYS A 32 -8.65 2.00 -0.74
C LYS A 32 -9.14 0.71 -0.07
N THR A 33 -9.08 0.64 1.26
CA THR A 33 -9.50 -0.55 2.03
C THR A 33 -10.99 -0.89 1.80
N THR A 34 -11.85 0.13 1.65
CA THR A 34 -13.25 -0.08 1.26
C THR A 34 -13.35 -0.62 -0.16
N LEU A 35 -12.52 -0.13 -1.09
CA LEU A 35 -12.52 -0.62 -2.46
C LEU A 35 -12.09 -2.08 -2.54
N VAL A 36 -11.00 -2.46 -1.85
CA VAL A 36 -10.49 -3.84 -1.89
C VAL A 36 -11.39 -4.83 -1.16
N SER A 37 -12.22 -4.40 -0.21
CA SER A 37 -13.18 -5.29 0.45
C SER A 37 -14.16 -5.94 -0.55
N HIS A 38 -14.43 -5.31 -1.69
CA HIS A 38 -15.23 -5.88 -2.77
C HIS A 38 -14.51 -7.00 -3.56
N LEU A 39 -13.17 -7.09 -3.42
CA LEU A 39 -12.37 -8.13 -4.07
C LEU A 39 -12.34 -9.44 -3.27
N ASN A 40 -12.61 -9.41 -1.97
CA ASN A 40 -12.51 -10.56 -1.06
C ASN A 40 -13.47 -11.71 -1.42
N ASN A 41 -14.47 -11.46 -2.26
CA ASN A 41 -15.41 -12.48 -2.71
C ASN A 41 -14.95 -13.21 -3.99
N ASP A 42 -13.84 -12.79 -4.59
CA ASP A 42 -13.28 -13.46 -5.78
C ASP A 42 -12.13 -14.38 -5.35
N PRO A 43 -12.30 -15.71 -5.37
CA PRO A 43 -11.29 -16.66 -4.89
C PRO A 43 -10.02 -16.66 -5.76
N SER A 44 -10.04 -16.04 -6.93
CA SER A 44 -8.88 -15.92 -7.80
C SER A 44 -8.02 -14.68 -7.52
N ILE A 45 -8.42 -13.85 -6.57
CA ILE A 45 -7.72 -12.61 -6.17
C ILE A 45 -7.20 -12.75 -4.75
N TYR A 46 -5.92 -12.47 -4.55
CA TYR A 46 -5.32 -12.34 -3.24
C TYR A 46 -5.00 -10.87 -2.95
N VAL A 47 -5.40 -10.37 -1.80
CA VAL A 47 -5.15 -8.97 -1.39
C VAL A 47 -4.08 -8.92 -0.30
N LEU A 48 -3.02 -8.15 -0.56
CA LEU A 48 -1.97 -7.81 0.38
C LEU A 48 -2.10 -6.35 0.79
N HIS A 49 -2.12 -6.09 2.09
CA HIS A 49 -2.07 -4.74 2.64
C HIS A 49 -0.62 -4.38 2.97
N ILE A 50 -0.04 -3.41 2.27
CA ILE A 50 1.38 -3.05 2.48
C ILE A 50 1.65 -2.56 3.91
N ASP A 51 0.64 -2.03 4.59
CA ASP A 51 0.72 -1.56 5.97
C ASP A 51 0.93 -2.70 6.99
N ASP A 52 0.69 -3.96 6.61
CA ASP A 52 1.00 -5.13 7.42
C ASP A 52 2.52 -5.41 7.52
N TYR A 53 3.32 -4.80 6.65
CA TYR A 53 4.77 -5.04 6.50
C TYR A 53 5.62 -3.82 6.84
N ILE A 54 5.11 -2.93 7.69
CA ILE A 54 5.88 -1.79 8.21
C ILE A 54 7.00 -2.26 9.15
N VAL A 55 8.02 -1.42 9.35
CA VAL A 55 9.12 -1.73 10.27
C VAL A 55 8.75 -1.38 11.72
N GLU A 56 9.57 -1.83 12.68
CA GLU A 56 9.45 -1.53 14.10
C GLU A 56 9.49 -0.02 14.36
N ARG A 57 8.97 0.42 15.52
CA ARG A 57 8.81 1.84 15.84
C ARG A 57 10.12 2.59 15.92
N ASP A 58 11.16 1.99 16.47
CA ASP A 58 12.48 2.59 16.60
C ASP A 58 13.13 2.91 15.24
N ARG A 59 12.77 2.15 14.19
CA ARG A 59 13.25 2.37 12.83
C ARG A 59 12.49 3.47 12.08
N ARG A 60 11.29 3.85 12.53
CA ARG A 60 10.38 4.78 11.81
C ARG A 60 9.87 5.95 12.65
N TYR A 61 10.31 6.07 13.91
CA TYR A 61 10.01 7.20 14.81
C TYR A 61 11.26 7.63 15.55
N GLN A 62 11.40 8.93 15.80
CA GLN A 62 12.49 9.53 16.58
C GLN A 62 13.89 9.20 16.03
N THR A 63 14.00 9.08 14.71
CA THR A 63 15.24 8.72 14.02
C THR A 63 16.19 9.91 13.84
N GLY A 64 15.78 11.10 14.28
CA GLY A 64 16.49 12.35 14.03
C GLY A 64 16.13 13.01 12.70
N GLN A 65 15.31 12.39 11.89
CA GLN A 65 14.75 12.95 10.66
C GLN A 65 13.43 13.68 10.95
N PRO A 66 12.98 14.59 10.06
CA PRO A 66 11.62 15.12 10.11
C PRO A 66 10.58 14.00 10.10
N GLU A 67 9.51 14.13 10.90
CA GLU A 67 8.46 13.09 10.98
C GLU A 67 7.83 12.76 9.62
N SER A 68 7.76 13.72 8.70
CA SER A 68 7.29 13.51 7.32
C SER A 68 8.23 12.61 6.52
N THR A 69 9.53 12.81 6.68
CA THR A 69 10.57 11.97 6.04
C THR A 69 10.55 10.55 6.61
N GLU A 70 10.43 10.43 7.94
CA GLU A 70 10.27 9.12 8.60
C GLU A 70 9.07 8.36 8.03
N TYR A 71 7.93 9.05 7.82
CA TYR A 71 6.73 8.43 7.26
C TYR A 71 6.90 8.02 5.80
N TYR A 72 7.46 8.91 4.96
CA TYR A 72 7.62 8.62 3.54
C TYR A 72 8.72 7.61 3.26
N ALA A 73 9.89 7.77 3.92
CA ALA A 73 11.09 7.01 3.58
C ALA A 73 11.35 5.79 4.48
N LEU A 74 10.94 5.84 5.76
CA LEU A 74 11.33 4.84 6.77
C LEU A 74 10.18 3.97 7.25
N GLN A 75 8.97 4.13 6.70
CA GLN A 75 7.80 3.33 7.09
C GLN A 75 8.00 1.84 6.79
N TRP A 76 8.72 1.52 5.73
CA TRP A 76 9.02 0.16 5.29
C TRP A 76 10.51 -0.04 5.07
N ASP A 77 10.98 -1.27 5.22
CA ASP A 77 12.24 -1.72 4.65
C ASP A 77 12.02 -1.99 3.15
N VAL A 78 12.21 -0.91 2.36
CA VAL A 78 11.89 -0.89 0.92
C VAL A 78 12.64 -1.97 0.15
N SER A 79 13.94 -2.16 0.46
CA SER A 79 14.79 -3.15 -0.19
C SER A 79 14.43 -4.58 0.23
N ARG A 80 14.00 -4.77 1.48
CA ARG A 80 13.54 -6.06 1.97
C ARG A 80 12.24 -6.47 1.26
N LEU A 81 11.26 -5.58 1.17
CA LEU A 81 10.01 -5.86 0.46
C LEU A 81 10.22 -6.04 -1.05
N GLU A 82 11.14 -5.32 -1.66
CA GLU A 82 11.52 -5.59 -3.05
C GLU A 82 12.02 -7.04 -3.20
N ARG A 83 12.90 -7.47 -2.32
CA ARG A 83 13.53 -8.81 -2.37
C ARG A 83 12.59 -9.94 -1.98
N GLU A 84 11.74 -9.74 -0.96
CA GLU A 84 10.94 -10.79 -0.33
C GLU A 84 9.48 -10.83 -0.83
N LEU A 85 8.95 -9.73 -1.38
CA LEU A 85 7.60 -9.65 -1.92
C LEU A 85 7.59 -9.44 -3.45
N PHE A 86 8.08 -8.29 -3.91
CA PHE A 86 7.84 -7.88 -5.29
C PHE A 86 8.60 -8.70 -6.33
N ARG A 87 9.87 -8.95 -6.09
CA ARG A 87 10.71 -9.77 -7.01
C ARG A 87 10.24 -11.23 -7.09
N PRO A 88 9.92 -11.92 -5.97
CA PRO A 88 9.32 -13.24 -6.02
C PRO A 88 8.00 -13.30 -6.79
N LEU A 89 7.08 -12.35 -6.57
CA LEU A 89 5.83 -12.23 -7.34
C LEU A 89 6.11 -12.12 -8.85
N ARG A 90 7.04 -11.24 -9.23
CA ARG A 90 7.43 -11.05 -10.62
C ARG A 90 8.04 -12.31 -11.26
N ASN A 91 8.69 -13.14 -10.45
CA ASN A 91 9.26 -14.41 -10.87
C ASN A 91 8.27 -15.60 -10.82
N GLY A 92 7.01 -15.35 -10.49
CA GLY A 92 5.97 -16.38 -10.46
C GLY A 92 6.00 -17.28 -9.23
N MET A 93 6.69 -16.88 -8.16
CA MET A 93 6.63 -17.63 -6.89
C MET A 93 5.24 -17.48 -6.27
N THR A 94 4.74 -18.58 -5.75
CA THR A 94 3.38 -18.67 -5.17
C THR A 94 3.38 -18.88 -3.67
N GLU A 95 4.52 -19.15 -3.07
CA GLU A 95 4.73 -19.17 -1.63
C GLU A 95 5.77 -18.13 -1.27
N LEU A 96 5.42 -17.21 -0.38
CA LEU A 96 6.24 -16.07 0.01
C LEU A 96 6.47 -16.12 1.53
N THR A 97 7.69 -15.79 1.97
CA THR A 97 7.98 -15.54 3.39
C THR A 97 8.11 -14.03 3.58
N LEU A 98 7.16 -13.43 4.29
CA LEU A 98 7.04 -11.98 4.42
C LEU A 98 7.26 -11.49 5.85
N PRO A 99 7.86 -10.28 6.04
CA PRO A 99 8.15 -9.72 7.35
C PRO A 99 6.92 -9.02 7.95
N ARG A 100 5.97 -9.79 8.49
CA ARG A 100 4.75 -9.24 9.08
C ARG A 100 5.04 -8.47 10.37
N TYR A 101 4.54 -7.24 10.46
CA TYR A 101 4.61 -6.44 11.68
C TYR A 101 3.54 -6.85 12.69
N VAL A 102 3.97 -7.22 13.90
CA VAL A 102 3.10 -7.59 15.02
C VAL A 102 2.93 -6.37 15.93
N TYR A 103 1.83 -5.66 15.76
CA TYR A 103 1.57 -4.34 16.35
C TYR A 103 1.66 -4.34 17.89
N GLU A 104 1.12 -5.38 18.55
CA GLU A 104 1.03 -5.49 20.00
C GLU A 104 2.39 -5.62 20.66
N ARG A 105 3.35 -6.22 19.97
CA ARG A 105 4.70 -6.49 20.48
C ARG A 105 5.77 -5.61 19.88
N ASP A 106 5.43 -4.83 18.85
CA ASP A 106 6.39 -4.02 18.09
C ASP A 106 7.58 -4.83 17.55
N VAL A 107 7.31 -5.96 16.93
CA VAL A 107 8.32 -6.86 16.34
C VAL A 107 7.92 -7.30 14.94
N ILE A 108 8.91 -7.71 14.16
CA ILE A 108 8.69 -8.40 12.89
C ILE A 108 8.66 -9.91 13.14
N ALA A 109 7.62 -10.58 12.63
CA ALA A 109 7.52 -12.03 12.55
C ALA A 109 7.50 -12.48 11.09
N GLU A 110 8.06 -13.65 10.80
CA GLU A 110 7.93 -14.25 9.48
C GLU A 110 6.52 -14.84 9.30
N GLU A 111 5.90 -14.50 8.19
CA GLU A 111 4.60 -15.03 7.76
C GLU A 111 4.76 -15.75 6.43
N ILE A 112 4.30 -16.99 6.36
CA ILE A 112 4.23 -17.73 5.08
C ILE A 112 2.89 -17.42 4.43
N VAL A 113 2.94 -16.86 3.23
CA VAL A 113 1.77 -16.51 2.42
C VAL A 113 1.72 -17.42 1.20
N ASP A 114 0.70 -18.27 1.13
CA ASP A 114 0.42 -19.10 -0.05
C ASP A 114 -0.58 -18.40 -0.96
N ILE A 115 -0.15 -18.09 -2.18
CA ILE A 115 -0.95 -17.48 -3.24
C ILE A 115 -1.09 -18.40 -4.46
N SER A 116 -0.86 -19.71 -4.32
CA SER A 116 -0.87 -20.67 -5.40
C SER A 116 -2.22 -20.75 -6.14
N PHE A 117 -3.31 -20.40 -5.47
CA PHE A 117 -4.65 -20.33 -6.04
C PHE A 117 -4.93 -19.01 -6.76
N ALA A 118 -4.14 -17.97 -6.51
CA ALA A 118 -4.43 -16.63 -6.99
C ALA A 118 -3.94 -16.44 -8.43
N HIS A 119 -4.81 -15.98 -9.27
CA HIS A 119 -4.48 -15.49 -10.61
C HIS A 119 -4.11 -14.01 -10.62
N THR A 120 -4.52 -13.29 -9.60
CA THR A 120 -4.24 -11.86 -9.40
C THR A 120 -3.84 -11.61 -7.97
N VAL A 121 -2.74 -10.87 -7.78
CA VAL A 121 -2.33 -10.35 -6.48
C VAL A 121 -2.53 -8.84 -6.49
N VAL A 122 -3.34 -8.37 -5.57
CA VAL A 122 -3.59 -6.94 -5.37
C VAL A 122 -2.78 -6.49 -4.16
N VAL A 123 -1.88 -5.54 -4.35
CA VAL A 123 -1.20 -4.84 -3.26
C VAL A 123 -1.91 -3.51 -3.02
N GLU A 124 -2.47 -3.34 -1.82
CA GLU A 124 -3.18 -2.12 -1.42
C GLU A 124 -2.34 -1.31 -0.45
N GLY A 125 -2.29 -0.01 -0.67
CA GLY A 125 -1.70 0.90 0.30
C GLY A 125 -1.33 2.28 -0.22
N ILE A 126 -0.41 2.93 0.48
CA ILE A 126 0.09 4.26 0.13
C ILE A 126 1.53 4.15 -0.40
N PHE A 127 1.92 5.08 -1.26
CA PHE A 127 3.29 5.19 -1.80
C PHE A 127 3.74 4.02 -2.67
N LEU A 128 2.80 3.27 -3.26
CA LEU A 128 3.12 2.08 -4.04
C LEU A 128 3.83 2.39 -5.37
N GLN A 129 3.62 3.58 -5.94
CA GLN A 129 4.27 3.98 -7.17
C GLN A 129 5.67 4.58 -6.96
N ARG A 130 6.30 4.33 -5.80
CA ARG A 130 7.70 4.68 -5.58
C ARG A 130 8.60 3.98 -6.59
N PRO A 131 9.74 4.60 -7.01
CA PRO A 131 10.58 4.07 -8.08
C PRO A 131 11.05 2.63 -7.85
N GLU A 132 11.27 2.26 -6.59
CA GLU A 132 11.78 0.93 -6.21
C GLU A 132 10.74 -0.17 -6.45
N TRP A 133 9.44 0.15 -6.44
CA TRP A 133 8.37 -0.85 -6.54
C TRP A 133 7.54 -0.75 -7.82
N ARG A 134 7.46 0.43 -8.46
CA ARG A 134 6.54 0.70 -9.59
C ARG A 134 6.66 -0.32 -10.72
N SER A 135 7.88 -0.75 -11.04
CA SER A 135 8.15 -1.67 -12.16
C SER A 135 7.67 -3.11 -11.93
N TYR A 136 7.30 -3.46 -10.70
CA TYR A 136 6.79 -4.79 -10.36
C TYR A 136 5.28 -4.92 -10.55
N PHE A 137 4.56 -3.81 -10.69
CA PHE A 137 3.13 -3.82 -10.94
C PHE A 137 2.82 -3.87 -12.44
N ASP A 138 1.94 -4.80 -12.82
CA ASP A 138 1.41 -4.93 -14.18
C ASP A 138 0.32 -3.90 -14.45
N TYR A 139 -0.40 -3.48 -13.40
CA TYR A 139 -1.47 -2.49 -13.49
C TYR A 139 -1.54 -1.67 -12.21
N VAL A 140 -1.72 -0.37 -12.36
CA VAL A 140 -1.82 0.56 -11.24
C VAL A 140 -3.13 1.31 -11.28
N ILE A 141 -3.87 1.19 -10.21
CA ILE A 141 -5.12 1.93 -9.96
C ILE A 141 -4.81 2.98 -8.90
N TYR A 142 -5.03 4.25 -9.22
CA TYR A 142 -4.87 5.34 -8.25
C TYR A 142 -6.22 5.90 -7.83
N LEU A 143 -6.50 5.90 -6.52
CA LEU A 143 -7.69 6.52 -5.96
C LEU A 143 -7.45 7.99 -5.68
N ASP A 144 -8.06 8.86 -6.52
CA ASP A 144 -8.00 10.31 -6.36
C ASP A 144 -9.23 10.82 -5.59
N CYS A 145 -9.03 11.04 -4.31
CA CYS A 145 -10.06 11.61 -3.45
C CYS A 145 -9.68 13.02 -3.02
N PRO A 146 -10.60 13.99 -3.07
CA PRO A 146 -10.32 15.37 -2.66
C PRO A 146 -9.72 15.47 -1.26
N ARG A 147 -8.67 16.30 -1.11
CA ARG A 147 -7.89 16.44 0.14
C ARG A 147 -8.79 16.68 1.36
N LYS A 148 -9.78 17.56 1.26
CA LYS A 148 -10.72 17.84 2.35
C LYS A 148 -11.45 16.58 2.82
N VAL A 149 -11.98 15.80 1.89
CA VAL A 149 -12.73 14.56 2.21
C VAL A 149 -11.81 13.52 2.86
N ARG A 150 -10.60 13.36 2.34
CA ARG A 150 -9.60 12.44 2.90
C ARG A 150 -9.21 12.81 4.33
N TYR A 151 -9.00 14.10 4.58
CA TYR A 151 -8.63 14.60 5.90
C TYR A 151 -9.71 14.36 6.93
N GLU A 152 -10.97 14.66 6.60
CA GLU A 152 -12.11 14.37 7.46
C GLU A 152 -12.23 12.88 7.79
N ARG A 153 -12.11 12.02 6.77
CA ARG A 153 -12.17 10.55 6.95
C ARG A 153 -11.03 10.04 7.83
N ALA A 154 -9.81 10.48 7.57
CA ALA A 154 -8.62 10.06 8.31
C ALA A 154 -8.68 10.47 9.78
N LEU A 155 -9.04 11.73 10.08
CA LEU A 155 -9.19 12.20 11.44
C LEU A 155 -10.31 11.48 12.21
N ASN A 156 -11.38 11.08 11.56
CA ASN A 156 -12.46 10.31 12.18
C ASN A 156 -12.10 8.84 12.42
N ARG A 157 -11.34 8.23 11.51
CA ARG A 157 -10.94 6.82 11.57
C ARG A 157 -9.88 6.56 12.64
N ASP A 158 -8.84 7.40 12.71
CA ASP A 158 -7.61 7.09 13.42
C ASP A 158 -7.67 7.50 14.91
N THR A 159 -8.73 7.07 15.59
CA THR A 159 -8.98 7.39 17.01
C THR A 159 -7.89 6.85 17.96
N TYR A 160 -7.13 5.85 17.54
CA TYR A 160 -5.99 5.32 18.28
C TYR A 160 -4.83 6.32 18.47
N LEU A 161 -4.82 7.41 17.71
CA LEU A 161 -3.84 8.50 17.83
C LEU A 161 -4.15 9.48 18.98
N GLY A 162 -5.24 9.26 19.72
CA GLY A 162 -5.67 10.09 20.84
C GLY A 162 -6.90 10.94 20.55
N ASP A 163 -7.04 12.06 21.26
CA ASP A 163 -8.13 13.01 21.07
C ASP A 163 -8.07 13.74 19.71
N PRO A 164 -9.12 14.46 19.30
CA PRO A 164 -9.13 15.15 18.00
C PRO A 164 -7.96 16.12 17.77
N THR A 165 -7.50 16.79 18.83
CA THR A 165 -6.38 17.74 18.75
C THR A 165 -5.07 17.00 18.51
N ALA A 166 -4.79 15.95 19.28
CA ALA A 166 -3.59 15.11 19.14
C ALA A 166 -3.53 14.47 17.74
N ARG A 167 -4.66 13.97 17.24
CA ARG A 167 -4.78 13.43 15.86
C ARG A 167 -4.41 14.48 14.82
N LEU A 168 -5.06 15.65 14.90
CA LEU A 168 -4.82 16.74 13.94
C LEU A 168 -3.34 17.14 13.91
N GLU A 169 -2.73 17.32 15.09
CA GLU A 169 -1.31 17.69 15.19
C GLU A 169 -0.40 16.59 14.63
N LYS A 170 -0.71 15.31 14.86
CA LYS A 170 0.05 14.20 14.26
C LYS A 170 -0.06 14.20 12.74
N TYR A 171 -1.26 14.43 12.20
CA TYR A 171 -1.47 14.54 10.76
C TYR A 171 -0.69 15.71 10.15
N LYS A 172 -0.69 16.89 10.78
CA LYS A 172 0.04 18.08 10.32
C LYS A 172 1.56 17.90 10.33
N ARG A 173 2.12 17.17 11.31
CA ARG A 173 3.58 17.01 11.42
C ARG A 173 4.11 15.85 10.59
N ARG A 174 3.36 14.75 10.51
CA ARG A 174 3.85 13.48 9.95
C ARG A 174 3.19 13.10 8.64
N TYR A 175 1.86 12.87 8.67
CA TYR A 175 1.19 12.18 7.57
C TYR A 175 1.00 13.06 6.35
N TRP A 176 0.39 14.24 6.50
CA TRP A 176 0.14 15.13 5.36
C TRP A 176 1.41 15.64 4.68
N PRO A 177 2.44 16.11 5.42
CA PRO A 177 3.69 16.48 4.76
C PRO A 177 4.42 15.28 4.13
N GLY A 178 4.29 14.06 4.68
CA GLY A 178 4.83 12.86 4.05
C GLY A 178 4.09 12.50 2.75
N GLU A 179 2.77 12.69 2.71
CA GLU A 179 1.98 12.58 1.48
C GLU A 179 2.39 13.65 0.44
N ASP A 180 2.64 14.88 0.90
CA ASP A 180 3.11 15.97 0.03
C ASP A 180 4.50 15.66 -0.54
N LEU A 181 5.42 15.04 0.22
CA LEU A 181 6.71 14.56 -0.30
C LEU A 181 6.51 13.52 -1.41
N TYR A 182 5.60 12.58 -1.21
CA TYR A 182 5.27 11.59 -2.26
C TYR A 182 4.77 12.27 -3.53
N LEU A 183 3.82 13.20 -3.41
CA LEU A 183 3.27 13.93 -4.57
C LEU A 183 4.29 14.83 -5.26
N GLN A 184 5.31 15.34 -4.53
CA GLN A 184 6.39 16.13 -5.11
C GLN A 184 7.38 15.29 -5.92
N HIS A 185 7.66 14.06 -5.47
CA HIS A 185 8.63 13.18 -6.14
C HIS A 185 7.97 12.33 -7.24
N ILE A 186 6.70 11.97 -7.01
CA ILE A 186 5.95 11.04 -7.86
C ILE A 186 4.66 11.72 -8.28
N ASP A 187 4.37 11.70 -9.57
CA ASP A 187 3.04 12.06 -10.08
C ASP A 187 2.19 10.78 -10.19
N PRO A 188 1.51 10.34 -9.10
CA PRO A 188 0.84 9.06 -9.07
C PRO A 188 -0.38 9.00 -10.00
N LYS A 189 -0.98 10.14 -10.33
CA LYS A 189 -2.08 10.20 -11.29
C LYS A 189 -1.59 9.91 -12.70
N ARG A 190 -0.45 10.48 -13.06
CA ARG A 190 0.16 10.28 -14.39
C ARG A 190 0.78 8.88 -14.51
N GLY A 191 1.29 8.34 -13.39
CA GLY A 191 1.92 7.01 -13.36
C GLY A 191 0.94 5.85 -13.30
N ALA A 192 -0.35 6.10 -13.03
CA ALA A 192 -1.39 5.09 -12.95
C ALA A 192 -1.95 4.75 -14.33
N ASP A 193 -2.38 3.49 -14.49
CA ASP A 193 -3.09 3.02 -15.69
C ASP A 193 -4.55 3.47 -15.68
N ILE A 194 -5.13 3.65 -14.48
CA ILE A 194 -6.45 4.24 -14.28
C ILE A 194 -6.51 5.08 -12.99
N VAL A 195 -7.22 6.19 -13.05
CA VAL A 195 -7.53 7.05 -11.89
C VAL A 195 -9.03 6.96 -11.59
N LEU A 196 -9.39 6.66 -10.35
CA LEU A 196 -10.76 6.51 -9.86
C LEU A 196 -11.13 7.58 -8.84
#